data_5ce84266af7ec7a801f22ccc3ec00aad
#
_entry.id   5ce84266af7ec7a801f22ccc3ec00aad
#
_cell.length_a   1.000
_cell.length_b   1.000
_cell.length_c   1.000
_cell.angle_alpha   90.00
_cell.angle_beta   90.00
_cell.angle_gamma   90.00
#
_symmetry.space_group_name_H-M   'P 1'
#
loop_
_entity.id
_entity.type
_entity.pdbx_description
1 polymer ?
#
loop_
_entity_poly.entity_id
_entity_poly.type
_entity_poly.pdbx_seq_one_letter_code
_entity_poly.pdbx_strand_id
1 'polypeptide(L)'
;IAPIDAVKVIGGVAEVLMPINPGEGVLAAGGDSDPAIPLRRAGERLTATDLAAFAAAGIARVTVREPRFRVLPLRGSGIIIAAARLVCTDIERRGGAARFDDSGRGLGVAMAAESADAIIAIGGTGSGRNDNAVQALAREGRLAVHGIAITPGETAAVGFVGATPVLLLPGRLDAALAVWLMVGRRLLDRLAAAKNNDGEMAEALPLARKVASTVGLAEVVPVRRNAAQAEPLASKYLPLSSLARSDGWILVPADSEGYPAGAPVQVRSWP
;
A
#
# COMPACT_ATOMS: atom_id res chain seq x y z
N ILE A 1 3.52 45.15 -9.89
CA ILE A 1 4.25 45.33 -8.64
C ILE A 1 5.71 45.52 -8.98
N ALA A 2 6.34 46.60 -8.48
CA ALA A 2 7.76 46.86 -8.71
C ALA A 2 8.62 45.98 -7.76
N PRO A 3 9.72 45.39 -8.25
CA PRO A 3 10.73 44.78 -7.38
C PRO A 3 11.30 45.83 -6.40
N ILE A 4 11.66 45.42 -5.20
CA ILE A 4 12.09 46.35 -4.15
C ILE A 4 13.38 47.09 -4.51
N ASP A 5 14.24 46.47 -5.29
CA ASP A 5 15.51 47.06 -5.82
C ASP A 5 15.26 48.01 -6.99
N ALA A 6 14.08 47.97 -7.60
CA ALA A 6 13.65 48.94 -8.63
C ALA A 6 12.99 50.20 -8.04
N VAL A 7 12.85 50.31 -6.71
CA VAL A 7 12.12 51.41 -6.07
C VAL A 7 13.00 52.11 -5.04
N LYS A 8 13.07 53.45 -5.14
CA LYS A 8 13.71 54.31 -4.17
C LYS A 8 12.67 55.19 -3.46
N VAL A 9 12.66 55.17 -2.14
CA VAL A 9 11.77 56.01 -1.35
C VAL A 9 12.53 57.25 -0.85
N ILE A 10 12.05 58.41 -1.25
CA ILE A 10 12.64 59.71 -0.84
C ILE A 10 11.50 60.61 -0.36
N GLY A 11 11.58 61.11 0.89
CA GLY A 11 10.58 62.05 1.42
C GLY A 11 9.13 61.53 1.42
N GLY A 12 8.92 60.20 1.51
CA GLY A 12 7.61 59.59 1.50
C GLY A 12 7.04 59.33 0.09
N VAL A 13 7.80 59.65 -0.95
CA VAL A 13 7.45 59.34 -2.35
C VAL A 13 8.29 58.19 -2.84
N ALA A 14 7.63 57.19 -3.48
CA ALA A 14 8.30 56.07 -4.12
C ALA A 14 8.61 56.41 -5.57
N GLU A 15 9.87 56.45 -5.95
CA GLU A 15 10.37 56.61 -7.30
C GLU A 15 10.72 55.25 -7.88
N VAL A 16 10.15 54.91 -9.04
CA VAL A 16 10.43 53.63 -9.73
C VAL A 16 11.56 53.91 -10.73
N LEU A 17 12.68 53.23 -10.53
CA LEU A 17 13.95 53.49 -11.24
C LEU A 17 14.07 52.70 -12.56
N MET A 18 13.20 51.72 -12.80
CA MET A 18 13.25 50.88 -13.98
C MET A 18 11.82 50.75 -14.59
N PRO A 19 11.70 50.60 -15.90
CA PRO A 19 10.41 50.31 -16.54
C PRO A 19 9.82 49.00 -15.98
N ILE A 20 8.52 49.00 -15.70
CA ILE A 20 7.78 47.83 -15.22
C ILE A 20 6.70 47.53 -16.26
N ASN A 21 6.65 46.29 -16.74
CA ASN A 21 5.64 45.88 -17.70
C ASN A 21 4.27 45.71 -17.02
N PRO A 22 3.17 45.97 -17.76
CA PRO A 22 1.83 45.66 -17.26
C PRO A 22 1.73 44.17 -16.83
N GLY A 23 1.26 43.95 -15.60
CA GLY A 23 1.15 42.59 -15.04
C GLY A 23 2.41 42.01 -14.42
N GLU A 24 3.56 42.72 -14.50
CA GLU A 24 4.80 42.26 -13.87
C GLU A 24 4.67 42.20 -12.34
N GLY A 25 5.10 41.05 -11.72
CA GLY A 25 4.98 40.79 -10.29
C GLY A 25 3.54 40.58 -9.80
N VAL A 26 2.57 40.44 -10.69
CA VAL A 26 1.17 40.15 -10.36
C VAL A 26 0.77 38.79 -10.97
N LEU A 27 0.30 37.89 -10.14
CA LEU A 27 -0.27 36.63 -10.63
C LEU A 27 -1.61 36.92 -11.32
N ALA A 28 -1.75 36.52 -12.57
CA ALA A 28 -3.00 36.68 -13.31
C ALA A 28 -4.14 35.86 -12.65
N ALA A 29 -5.38 36.28 -12.85
CA ALA A 29 -6.54 35.52 -12.41
C ALA A 29 -6.48 34.09 -12.99
N GLY A 30 -6.64 33.07 -12.13
CA GLY A 30 -6.51 31.67 -12.53
C GLY A 30 -5.06 31.14 -12.64
N GLY A 31 -4.04 31.99 -12.47
CA GLY A 31 -2.64 31.59 -12.62
C GLY A 31 -2.13 30.66 -11.53
N ASP A 32 -2.71 30.71 -10.35
CA ASP A 32 -2.38 29.81 -9.21
C ASP A 32 -3.37 28.66 -9.11
N SER A 33 -4.65 28.92 -9.31
CA SER A 33 -5.72 27.93 -9.26
C SER A 33 -6.85 28.33 -10.22
N ASP A 34 -7.19 27.45 -11.15
CA ASP A 34 -8.27 27.63 -12.09
C ASP A 34 -9.48 26.77 -11.66
N PRO A 35 -10.68 27.35 -11.46
CA PRO A 35 -11.88 26.58 -11.14
C PRO A 35 -12.23 25.48 -12.16
N ALA A 36 -11.80 25.61 -13.41
CA ALA A 36 -11.99 24.60 -14.45
C ALA A 36 -11.05 23.39 -14.31
N ILE A 37 -9.96 23.51 -13.52
CA ILE A 37 -8.96 22.47 -13.33
C ILE A 37 -8.99 22.01 -11.87
N PRO A 38 -9.55 20.82 -11.58
CA PRO A 38 -9.62 20.34 -10.20
C PRO A 38 -8.23 20.08 -9.65
N LEU A 39 -7.94 20.55 -8.44
CA LEU A 39 -6.70 20.27 -7.70
C LEU A 39 -6.50 18.77 -7.45
N ARG A 40 -7.60 18.05 -7.20
CA ARG A 40 -7.64 16.58 -7.08
C ARG A 40 -8.96 16.03 -7.59
N ARG A 41 -8.93 14.79 -8.07
CA ARG A 41 -10.11 14.09 -8.57
C ARG A 41 -10.51 12.97 -7.63
N ALA A 42 -11.79 12.58 -7.68
CA ALA A 42 -12.27 11.43 -6.93
C ALA A 42 -11.49 10.15 -7.30
N GLY A 43 -11.02 9.43 -6.29
CA GLY A 43 -10.19 8.24 -6.42
C GLY A 43 -8.68 8.50 -6.38
N GLU A 44 -8.25 9.77 -6.37
CA GLU A 44 -6.84 10.12 -6.14
C GLU A 44 -6.55 10.18 -4.64
N ARG A 45 -5.36 9.72 -4.28
CA ARG A 45 -4.89 9.75 -2.90
C ARG A 45 -4.47 11.17 -2.52
N LEU A 46 -4.89 11.62 -1.35
CA LEU A 46 -4.48 12.90 -0.80
C LEU A 46 -3.15 12.78 -0.05
N THR A 47 -2.30 13.78 -0.24
CA THR A 47 -1.02 13.95 0.44
C THR A 47 -1.04 15.19 1.33
N ALA A 48 -0.04 15.36 2.18
CA ALA A 48 0.11 16.58 2.98
C ALA A 48 0.21 17.85 2.12
N THR A 49 0.83 17.76 0.93
CA THR A 49 0.91 18.87 -0.02
C THR A 49 -0.47 19.26 -0.56
N ASP A 50 -1.36 18.29 -0.80
CA ASP A 50 -2.72 18.58 -1.25
C ASP A 50 -3.53 19.30 -0.18
N LEU A 51 -3.35 18.92 1.10
CA LEU A 51 -4.01 19.60 2.21
C LEU A 51 -3.56 21.06 2.31
N ALA A 52 -2.27 21.34 2.10
CA ALA A 52 -1.75 22.69 2.06
C ALA A 52 -2.31 23.49 0.88
N ALA A 53 -2.37 22.89 -0.33
CA ALA A 53 -2.96 23.51 -1.51
C ALA A 53 -4.46 23.81 -1.34
N PHE A 54 -5.21 22.88 -0.74
CA PHE A 54 -6.63 23.08 -0.43
C PHE A 54 -6.83 24.24 0.55
N ALA A 55 -6.01 24.30 1.62
CA ALA A 55 -6.08 25.39 2.58
C ALA A 55 -5.78 26.75 1.93
N ALA A 56 -4.74 26.80 1.07
CA ALA A 56 -4.40 28.01 0.32
C ALA A 56 -5.52 28.44 -0.66
N ALA A 57 -6.22 27.48 -1.26
CA ALA A 57 -7.38 27.73 -2.12
C ALA A 57 -8.68 28.00 -1.35
N GLY A 58 -8.66 28.08 -0.01
CA GLY A 58 -9.86 28.29 0.83
C GLY A 58 -10.78 27.09 0.95
N ILE A 59 -10.34 25.87 0.55
CA ILE A 59 -11.12 24.64 0.67
C ILE A 59 -10.95 24.08 2.07
N ALA A 60 -11.97 24.26 2.92
CA ALA A 60 -11.92 23.85 4.32
C ALA A 60 -12.28 22.38 4.56
N ARG A 61 -13.00 21.73 3.62
CA ARG A 61 -13.49 20.34 3.81
C ARG A 61 -13.49 19.59 2.49
N VAL A 62 -13.03 18.35 2.54
CA VAL A 62 -13.13 17.37 1.45
C VAL A 62 -13.66 16.06 2.02
N THR A 63 -14.46 15.34 1.22
CA THR A 63 -14.94 14.00 1.60
C THR A 63 -13.91 12.97 1.15
N VAL A 64 -13.47 12.12 2.09
CA VAL A 64 -12.51 11.04 1.83
C VAL A 64 -13.11 9.68 2.18
N ARG A 65 -12.60 8.63 1.57
CA ARG A 65 -12.81 7.24 1.98
C ARG A 65 -11.59 6.79 2.76
N GLU A 66 -11.80 6.40 4.01
CA GLU A 66 -10.80 5.82 4.90
C GLU A 66 -11.27 4.41 5.29
N PRO A 67 -10.85 3.36 4.57
CA PRO A 67 -11.26 1.99 4.86
C PRO A 67 -10.75 1.55 6.24
N ARG A 68 -11.65 0.99 7.05
CA ARG A 68 -11.36 0.54 8.40
C ARG A 68 -11.11 -0.96 8.42
N PHE A 69 -9.91 -1.34 8.79
CA PHE A 69 -9.48 -2.72 8.89
C PHE A 69 -9.37 -3.16 10.33
N ARG A 70 -9.81 -4.38 10.62
CA ARG A 70 -9.52 -5.08 11.85
C ARG A 70 -8.48 -6.15 11.57
N VAL A 71 -7.35 -6.10 12.26
CA VAL A 71 -6.20 -7.01 12.04
C VAL A 71 -6.01 -7.86 13.29
N LEU A 72 -6.15 -9.19 13.12
CA LEU A 72 -6.13 -10.17 14.21
C LEU A 72 -4.94 -11.12 14.08
N PRO A 73 -4.01 -11.15 15.02
CA PRO A 73 -3.12 -12.28 15.20
C PRO A 73 -3.92 -13.43 15.84
N LEU A 74 -4.16 -14.53 15.13
CA LEU A 74 -4.95 -15.67 15.66
C LEU A 74 -4.19 -16.51 16.68
N ARG A 75 -2.89 -16.25 16.87
CA ARG A 75 -2.04 -16.88 17.88
C ARG A 75 -1.06 -15.85 18.44
N GLY A 76 -0.66 -16.05 19.71
CA GLY A 76 0.30 -15.17 20.39
C GLY A 76 1.77 -15.38 19.98
N SER A 77 2.05 -15.95 18.81
CA SER A 77 3.41 -16.10 18.29
C SER A 77 3.98 -14.72 17.91
N GLY A 78 5.22 -14.44 18.32
CA GLY A 78 5.91 -13.19 18.00
C GLY A 78 5.97 -12.90 16.48
N ILE A 79 6.09 -13.94 15.65
CA ILE A 79 6.10 -13.81 14.19
C ILE A 79 4.74 -13.35 13.66
N ILE A 80 3.65 -13.92 14.17
CA ILE A 80 2.29 -13.57 13.75
C ILE A 80 1.95 -12.14 14.22
N ILE A 81 2.35 -11.77 15.42
CA ILE A 81 2.18 -10.41 15.95
C ILE A 81 2.97 -9.41 15.10
N ALA A 82 4.22 -9.73 14.73
CA ALA A 82 5.05 -8.88 13.87
C ALA A 82 4.41 -8.69 12.48
N ALA A 83 3.91 -9.76 11.87
CA ALA A 83 3.19 -9.70 10.59
C ALA A 83 1.93 -8.83 10.70
N ALA A 84 1.15 -8.96 11.77
CA ALA A 84 -0.06 -8.18 11.99
C ALA A 84 0.25 -6.68 12.16
N ARG A 85 1.28 -6.34 12.91
CA ARG A 85 1.73 -4.94 13.08
C ARG A 85 2.23 -4.33 11.77
N LEU A 86 2.98 -5.10 10.97
CA LEU A 86 3.43 -4.68 9.64
C LEU A 86 2.23 -4.38 8.72
N VAL A 87 1.21 -5.25 8.72
CA VAL A 87 -0.02 -5.03 7.94
C VAL A 87 -0.75 -3.77 8.43
N CYS A 88 -0.89 -3.55 9.74
CA CYS A 88 -1.49 -2.32 10.28
C CYS A 88 -0.73 -1.07 9.79
N THR A 89 0.59 -1.07 9.92
CA THR A 89 1.42 0.06 9.47
C THR A 89 1.25 0.35 7.98
N ASP A 90 1.18 -0.70 7.13
CA ASP A 90 0.99 -0.50 5.68
C ASP A 90 -0.41 0.03 5.34
N ILE A 91 -1.45 -0.43 6.05
CA ILE A 91 -2.82 0.11 5.92
C ILE A 91 -2.82 1.61 6.23
N GLU A 92 -2.25 2.01 7.35
CA GLU A 92 -2.20 3.41 7.79
C GLU A 92 -1.40 4.29 6.84
N ARG A 93 -0.22 3.81 6.41
CA ARG A 93 0.59 4.50 5.40
C ARG A 93 -0.15 4.70 4.07
N ARG A 94 -1.10 3.80 3.76
CA ARG A 94 -1.91 3.86 2.54
C ARG A 94 -3.23 4.61 2.71
N GLY A 95 -3.45 5.23 3.88
CA GLY A 95 -4.62 6.07 4.15
C GLY A 95 -5.87 5.29 4.56
N GLY A 96 -5.73 4.07 5.05
CA GLY A 96 -6.76 3.35 5.78
C GLY A 96 -6.57 3.48 7.28
N ALA A 97 -7.57 3.09 8.06
CA ALA A 97 -7.48 2.95 9.51
C ALA A 97 -7.32 1.47 9.89
N ALA A 98 -6.34 1.15 10.73
CA ALA A 98 -6.09 -0.21 11.19
C ALA A 98 -6.30 -0.35 12.70
N ARG A 99 -7.16 -1.27 13.10
CA ARG A 99 -7.32 -1.67 14.49
C ARG A 99 -6.61 -3.01 14.72
N PHE A 100 -5.52 -2.99 15.44
CA PHE A 100 -4.86 -4.19 15.92
C PHE A 100 -5.65 -4.79 17.07
N ASP A 101 -6.07 -6.06 16.96
CA ASP A 101 -6.87 -6.75 17.97
C ASP A 101 -6.13 -8.01 18.46
N ASP A 102 -5.43 -7.85 19.57
CA ASP A 102 -4.71 -8.92 20.27
C ASP A 102 -5.48 -9.53 21.44
N SER A 103 -6.80 -9.32 21.46
CA SER A 103 -7.66 -9.83 22.54
C SER A 103 -7.67 -11.37 22.69
N GLY A 104 -7.11 -12.09 21.72
CA GLY A 104 -7.08 -13.56 21.71
C GLY A 104 -8.45 -14.24 21.52
N ARG A 105 -9.50 -13.46 21.24
CA ARG A 105 -10.90 -13.94 21.21
C ARG A 105 -11.24 -14.81 20.00
N GLY A 106 -10.29 -15.07 19.12
CA GLY A 106 -10.53 -15.85 17.92
C GLY A 106 -11.36 -15.14 16.83
N LEU A 107 -11.41 -15.74 15.65
CA LEU A 107 -12.01 -15.15 14.46
C LEU A 107 -13.52 -14.90 14.63
N GLY A 108 -14.28 -15.83 15.23
CA GLY A 108 -15.73 -15.72 15.36
C GLY A 108 -16.20 -14.52 16.16
N VAL A 109 -15.54 -14.24 17.29
CA VAL A 109 -15.88 -13.04 18.10
C VAL A 109 -15.49 -11.75 17.37
N ALA A 110 -14.40 -11.79 16.62
CA ALA A 110 -14.01 -10.64 15.82
C ALA A 110 -14.98 -10.34 14.68
N MET A 111 -15.59 -11.37 14.14
CA MET A 111 -16.60 -11.25 13.08
C MET A 111 -17.94 -10.70 13.59
N ALA A 112 -18.28 -10.99 14.85
CA ALA A 112 -19.52 -10.52 15.48
C ALA A 112 -19.43 -9.07 16.01
N ALA A 113 -18.22 -8.50 16.13
CA ALA A 113 -17.99 -7.19 16.68
C ALA A 113 -17.95 -6.10 15.60
N GLU A 114 -18.37 -4.89 16.00
CA GLU A 114 -18.70 -3.72 15.18
C GLU A 114 -17.73 -3.33 14.05
N SER A 115 -18.36 -2.90 12.96
CA SER A 115 -17.97 -1.90 11.93
C SER A 115 -16.49 -1.85 11.50
N ALA A 116 -15.96 -2.95 10.95
CA ALA A 116 -14.82 -2.90 10.04
C ALA A 116 -15.29 -3.07 8.60
N ASP A 117 -14.63 -2.38 7.66
CA ASP A 117 -14.90 -2.54 6.24
C ASP A 117 -14.21 -3.80 5.69
N ALA A 118 -13.18 -4.32 6.41
CA ALA A 118 -12.54 -5.61 6.16
C ALA A 118 -11.89 -6.19 7.42
N ILE A 119 -11.73 -7.51 7.45
CA ILE A 119 -11.04 -8.25 8.52
C ILE A 119 -9.81 -8.94 7.92
N ILE A 120 -8.64 -8.76 8.53
CA ILE A 120 -7.42 -9.48 8.22
C ILE A 120 -7.09 -10.36 9.41
N ALA A 121 -7.06 -11.68 9.23
CA ALA A 121 -6.66 -12.59 10.29
C ALA A 121 -5.40 -13.35 9.88
N ILE A 122 -4.42 -13.46 10.79
CA ILE A 122 -3.10 -14.01 10.49
C ILE A 122 -2.83 -15.26 11.30
N GLY A 123 -2.56 -16.35 10.59
CA GLY A 123 -2.34 -17.69 11.14
C GLY A 123 -3.55 -18.62 10.97
N GLY A 124 -3.34 -19.91 11.23
CA GLY A 124 -4.40 -20.91 11.22
C GLY A 124 -4.96 -21.30 9.85
N THR A 125 -4.20 -21.06 8.77
CA THR A 125 -4.63 -21.35 7.38
C THR A 125 -4.05 -22.68 6.85
N GLY A 126 -3.15 -23.33 7.55
CA GLY A 126 -2.54 -24.58 7.13
C GLY A 126 -3.38 -25.81 7.45
N SER A 127 -2.78 -27.00 7.32
CA SER A 127 -3.39 -28.30 7.61
C SER A 127 -3.05 -28.86 9.01
N GLY A 128 -2.41 -28.05 9.85
CA GLY A 128 -2.06 -28.44 11.22
C GLY A 128 -3.29 -28.59 12.12
N ARG A 129 -3.18 -29.43 13.17
CA ARG A 129 -4.28 -29.68 14.13
C ARG A 129 -4.91 -28.41 14.72
N ASN A 130 -4.15 -27.35 14.78
CA ASN A 130 -4.57 -26.06 15.32
C ASN A 130 -4.90 -25.02 14.23
N ASP A 131 -4.89 -25.40 12.95
CA ASP A 131 -5.19 -24.51 11.83
C ASP A 131 -6.68 -24.57 11.51
N ASN A 132 -7.47 -23.83 12.31
CA ASN A 132 -8.93 -23.87 12.25
C ASN A 132 -9.54 -22.54 11.74
N ALA A 133 -8.72 -21.58 11.29
CA ALA A 133 -9.25 -20.29 10.84
C ALA A 133 -10.14 -20.42 9.60
N VAL A 134 -9.76 -21.27 8.64
CA VAL A 134 -10.53 -21.52 7.44
C VAL A 134 -11.87 -22.19 7.75
N GLN A 135 -11.85 -23.15 8.69
CA GLN A 135 -13.06 -23.85 9.14
C GLN A 135 -13.98 -22.91 9.93
N ALA A 136 -13.41 -22.02 10.76
CA ALA A 136 -14.18 -21.01 11.48
C ALA A 136 -14.87 -20.04 10.50
N LEU A 137 -14.13 -19.57 9.49
CA LEU A 137 -14.71 -18.71 8.46
C LEU A 137 -15.81 -19.41 7.65
N ALA A 138 -15.63 -20.70 7.32
CA ALA A 138 -16.65 -21.48 6.61
C ALA A 138 -17.91 -21.72 7.44
N ARG A 139 -17.77 -21.84 8.77
CA ARG A 139 -18.89 -22.07 9.69
C ARG A 139 -19.67 -20.79 10.02
N GLU A 140 -18.98 -19.69 10.21
CA GLU A 140 -19.54 -18.43 10.72
C GLU A 140 -19.83 -17.42 9.60
N GLY A 141 -19.36 -17.71 8.39
CA GLY A 141 -19.51 -16.88 7.22
C GLY A 141 -19.58 -17.70 5.93
N ARG A 142 -19.03 -17.14 4.86
CA ARG A 142 -18.93 -17.80 3.54
C ARG A 142 -17.49 -17.84 3.10
N LEU A 143 -16.89 -19.01 3.05
CA LEU A 143 -15.59 -19.21 2.43
C LEU A 143 -15.74 -19.10 0.90
N ALA A 144 -15.03 -18.19 0.28
CA ALA A 144 -15.06 -17.99 -1.17
C ALA A 144 -13.91 -18.74 -1.86
N VAL A 145 -12.70 -18.66 -1.31
CA VAL A 145 -11.50 -19.30 -1.86
C VAL A 145 -10.63 -19.77 -0.70
N HIS A 146 -10.09 -20.99 -0.80
CA HIS A 146 -9.01 -21.47 0.04
C HIS A 146 -7.94 -22.07 -0.86
N GLY A 147 -6.72 -21.62 -0.69
CA GLY A 147 -5.63 -21.86 -1.62
C GLY A 147 -5.60 -20.79 -2.72
N ILE A 148 -4.55 -19.96 -2.71
CA ILE A 148 -4.32 -18.91 -3.69
C ILE A 148 -2.98 -19.19 -4.39
N ALA A 149 -2.96 -19.06 -5.70
CA ALA A 149 -1.78 -19.32 -6.52
C ALA A 149 -0.69 -18.24 -6.36
N ILE A 150 -0.22 -18.05 -5.13
CA ILE A 150 0.83 -17.09 -4.74
C ILE A 150 1.88 -17.84 -3.91
N THR A 151 3.14 -17.70 -4.28
CA THR A 151 4.26 -18.27 -3.50
C THR A 151 5.23 -17.17 -3.02
N PRO A 152 5.60 -17.19 -1.73
CA PRO A 152 4.99 -17.95 -0.65
C PRO A 152 3.58 -17.43 -0.34
N GLY A 153 2.66 -18.31 0.13
CA GLY A 153 1.33 -17.85 0.56
C GLY A 153 0.16 -18.73 0.14
N GLU A 154 0.43 -19.91 -0.39
CA GLU A 154 -0.51 -20.83 -1.05
C GLU A 154 -1.72 -21.21 -0.18
N THR A 155 -1.56 -21.21 1.15
CA THR A 155 -2.63 -21.59 2.10
C THR A 155 -3.56 -20.42 2.48
N ALA A 156 -3.39 -19.24 1.90
CA ALA A 156 -4.27 -18.11 2.17
C ALA A 156 -5.72 -18.38 1.76
N ALA A 157 -6.65 -17.71 2.42
CA ALA A 157 -8.06 -17.85 2.10
C ALA A 157 -8.77 -16.48 2.10
N VAL A 158 -9.83 -16.40 1.32
CA VAL A 158 -10.74 -15.26 1.25
C VAL A 158 -12.17 -15.71 1.48
N GLY A 159 -12.91 -14.96 2.23
CA GLY A 159 -14.32 -15.17 2.46
C GLY A 159 -15.03 -13.92 2.91
N PHE A 160 -16.23 -14.08 3.42
CA PHE A 160 -17.08 -12.98 3.83
C PHE A 160 -17.87 -13.33 5.08
N VAL A 161 -18.12 -12.35 5.93
CA VAL A 161 -19.12 -12.41 6.99
C VAL A 161 -20.15 -11.32 6.72
N GLY A 162 -21.34 -11.75 6.35
CA GLY A 162 -22.28 -10.82 5.73
C GLY A 162 -21.69 -10.22 4.46
N ALA A 163 -21.59 -8.91 4.40
CA ALA A 163 -20.94 -8.16 3.32
C ALA A 163 -19.45 -7.88 3.55
N THR A 164 -18.94 -8.11 4.78
CA THR A 164 -17.57 -7.76 5.16
C THR A 164 -16.57 -8.81 4.65
N PRO A 165 -15.60 -8.45 3.80
CA PRO A 165 -14.56 -9.36 3.35
C PRO A 165 -13.62 -9.74 4.50
N VAL A 166 -13.21 -10.99 4.51
CA VAL A 166 -12.26 -11.57 5.44
C VAL A 166 -11.11 -12.18 4.63
N LEU A 167 -9.89 -11.71 4.89
CA LEU A 167 -8.68 -12.26 4.31
C LEU A 167 -7.88 -12.99 5.39
N LEU A 168 -7.67 -14.30 5.20
CA LEU A 168 -6.87 -15.12 6.08
C LEU A 168 -5.46 -15.23 5.50
N LEU A 169 -4.48 -14.69 6.24
CA LEU A 169 -3.07 -14.75 5.89
C LEU A 169 -2.38 -15.92 6.60
N PRO A 170 -1.42 -16.59 5.95
CA PRO A 170 -0.62 -17.62 6.60
C PRO A 170 0.13 -17.10 7.83
N GLY A 171 0.47 -18.01 8.76
CA GLY A 171 1.18 -17.64 9.99
C GLY A 171 2.68 -17.40 9.82
N ARG A 172 3.27 -17.70 8.66
CA ARG A 172 4.66 -17.38 8.33
C ARG A 172 4.75 -15.94 7.84
N LEU A 173 5.78 -15.21 8.28
CA LEU A 173 5.94 -13.79 7.94
C LEU A 173 6.05 -13.55 6.42
N ASP A 174 6.87 -14.32 5.74
CA ASP A 174 7.08 -14.23 4.29
C ASP A 174 5.79 -14.47 3.52
N ALA A 175 5.05 -15.51 3.88
CA ALA A 175 3.79 -15.87 3.25
C ALA A 175 2.68 -14.84 3.54
N ALA A 176 2.58 -14.37 4.79
CA ALA A 176 1.65 -13.30 5.16
C ALA A 176 1.95 -12.02 4.38
N LEU A 177 3.23 -11.65 4.26
CA LEU A 177 3.66 -10.47 3.52
C LEU A 177 3.34 -10.58 2.03
N ALA A 178 3.68 -11.70 1.39
CA ALA A 178 3.39 -11.91 -0.03
C ALA A 178 1.88 -11.83 -0.34
N VAL A 179 1.04 -12.47 0.46
CA VAL A 179 -0.42 -12.40 0.30
C VAL A 179 -0.95 -11.00 0.58
N TRP A 180 -0.41 -10.30 1.59
CA TRP A 180 -0.78 -8.91 1.85
C TRP A 180 -0.47 -8.01 0.64
N LEU A 181 0.72 -8.10 0.07
CA LEU A 181 1.13 -7.32 -1.09
C LEU A 181 0.23 -7.59 -2.32
N MET A 182 -0.10 -8.85 -2.56
CA MET A 182 -0.79 -9.27 -3.78
C MET A 182 -2.33 -9.16 -3.69
N VAL A 183 -2.89 -9.39 -2.50
CA VAL A 183 -4.35 -9.45 -2.28
C VAL A 183 -4.80 -8.35 -1.32
N GLY A 184 -4.13 -8.21 -0.18
CA GLY A 184 -4.55 -7.28 0.86
C GLY A 184 -4.52 -5.82 0.41
N ARG A 185 -3.45 -5.40 -0.27
CA ARG A 185 -3.34 -4.05 -0.83
C ARG A 185 -4.43 -3.77 -1.87
N ARG A 186 -4.75 -4.74 -2.74
CA ARG A 186 -5.84 -4.60 -3.71
C ARG A 186 -7.21 -4.48 -3.04
N LEU A 187 -7.42 -5.19 -1.93
CA LEU A 187 -8.63 -5.05 -1.13
C LEU A 187 -8.72 -3.64 -0.54
N LEU A 188 -7.63 -3.11 0.02
CA LEU A 188 -7.55 -1.75 0.53
C LEU A 188 -7.88 -0.72 -0.56
N ASP A 189 -7.22 -0.80 -1.72
CA ASP A 189 -7.43 0.12 -2.86
C ASP A 189 -8.89 0.09 -3.34
N ARG A 190 -9.50 -1.11 -3.39
CA ARG A 190 -10.89 -1.25 -3.79
C ARG A 190 -11.86 -0.63 -2.77
N LEU A 191 -11.63 -0.82 -1.49
CA LEU A 191 -12.45 -0.21 -0.43
C LEU A 191 -12.29 1.31 -0.38
N ALA A 192 -11.07 1.80 -0.64
CA ALA A 192 -10.80 3.24 -0.79
C ALA A 192 -11.39 3.84 -2.08
N ALA A 193 -11.89 3.01 -3.02
CA ALA A 193 -12.26 3.40 -4.38
C ALA A 193 -11.10 4.12 -5.10
N ALA A 194 -9.87 3.74 -4.82
CA ALA A 194 -8.69 4.27 -5.48
C ALA A 194 -8.73 3.91 -6.98
N LYS A 195 -8.51 4.89 -7.84
CA LYS A 195 -8.55 4.71 -9.31
C LYS A 195 -7.25 4.17 -9.87
N ASN A 196 -6.14 4.47 -9.23
CA ASN A 196 -4.80 4.08 -9.67
C ASN A 196 -4.02 3.48 -8.51
N ASN A 197 -3.22 2.45 -8.81
CA ASN A 197 -2.21 1.89 -7.88
C ASN A 197 -1.01 2.84 -7.69
N ASP A 198 -1.19 4.15 -7.86
CA ASP A 198 -0.13 5.17 -7.94
C ASP A 198 0.64 5.37 -6.61
N GLY A 199 0.30 4.61 -5.58
CA GLY A 199 1.08 4.57 -4.34
C GLY A 199 2.33 3.69 -4.38
N GLU A 200 2.52 2.89 -5.43
CA GLU A 200 3.72 2.08 -5.60
C GLU A 200 4.57 2.62 -6.75
N MET A 201 5.52 3.49 -6.42
CA MET A 201 6.60 3.81 -7.36
C MET A 201 7.38 2.52 -7.61
N ALA A 202 7.22 1.98 -8.81
CA ALA A 202 8.03 0.87 -9.28
C ALA A 202 9.18 1.43 -10.10
N GLU A 203 10.38 0.97 -9.80
CA GLU A 203 11.59 1.32 -10.52
C GLU A 203 11.95 0.18 -11.48
N ALA A 204 12.16 0.50 -12.76
CA ALA A 204 12.61 -0.48 -13.74
C ALA A 204 14.13 -0.67 -13.64
N LEU A 205 14.57 -1.86 -13.21
CA LEU A 205 15.99 -2.21 -13.11
C LEU A 205 16.26 -3.54 -13.82
N PRO A 206 17.44 -3.71 -14.44
CA PRO A 206 17.86 -5.01 -14.95
C PRO A 206 18.15 -5.97 -13.80
N LEU A 207 17.72 -7.22 -13.94
CA LEU A 207 17.92 -8.25 -12.94
C LEU A 207 19.39 -8.72 -12.92
N ALA A 208 20.04 -8.73 -11.76
CA ALA A 208 21.45 -9.08 -11.64
C ALA A 208 21.75 -10.56 -11.97
N ARG A 209 20.81 -11.46 -11.70
CA ARG A 209 20.92 -12.91 -11.98
C ARG A 209 19.55 -13.51 -12.26
N LYS A 210 19.51 -14.66 -12.95
CA LYS A 210 18.28 -15.38 -13.26
C LYS A 210 17.45 -15.67 -12.00
N VAL A 211 16.15 -15.47 -12.10
CA VAL A 211 15.12 -15.98 -11.17
C VAL A 211 14.29 -17.02 -11.92
N ALA A 212 14.24 -18.24 -11.40
CA ALA A 212 13.37 -19.28 -11.93
C ALA A 212 12.17 -19.44 -11.02
N SER A 213 10.98 -19.49 -11.61
CA SER A 213 9.70 -19.65 -10.90
C SER A 213 8.93 -20.86 -11.46
N THR A 214 7.80 -21.16 -10.87
CA THR A 214 6.90 -22.24 -11.25
C THR A 214 5.67 -21.68 -11.95
N VAL A 215 5.42 -22.06 -13.17
CA VAL A 215 4.20 -21.70 -13.90
C VAL A 215 2.97 -22.13 -13.10
N GLY A 216 1.97 -21.27 -13.04
CA GLY A 216 0.76 -21.45 -12.25
C GLY A 216 0.78 -20.74 -10.88
N LEU A 217 1.95 -20.24 -10.45
CA LEU A 217 2.10 -19.52 -9.17
C LEU A 217 2.69 -18.14 -9.41
N ALA A 218 2.02 -17.10 -8.93
CA ALA A 218 2.62 -15.76 -8.85
C ALA A 218 3.63 -15.72 -7.70
N GLU A 219 4.86 -15.30 -7.96
CA GLU A 219 5.93 -15.34 -6.95
C GLU A 219 6.38 -13.94 -6.55
N VAL A 220 6.45 -13.69 -5.23
CA VAL A 220 7.07 -12.50 -4.66
C VAL A 220 8.53 -12.80 -4.36
N VAL A 221 9.42 -12.06 -4.98
CA VAL A 221 10.88 -12.25 -4.86
C VAL A 221 11.50 -11.01 -4.22
N PRO A 222 12.16 -11.13 -3.04
CA PRO A 222 12.86 -10.02 -2.41
C PRO A 222 14.11 -9.67 -3.22
N VAL A 223 14.32 -8.39 -3.42
CA VAL A 223 15.50 -7.88 -4.12
C VAL A 223 16.20 -6.81 -3.29
N ARG A 224 17.48 -6.64 -3.56
CA ARG A 224 18.27 -5.50 -3.12
C ARG A 224 18.62 -4.67 -4.34
N ARG A 225 18.30 -3.37 -4.29
CA ARG A 225 18.75 -2.42 -5.30
C ARG A 225 20.24 -2.16 -5.13
N ASN A 226 20.95 -2.12 -6.21
CA ASN A 226 22.24 -1.47 -6.29
C ASN A 226 22.18 -0.44 -7.44
N ALA A 227 23.17 0.41 -7.59
CA ALA A 227 23.12 1.56 -8.50
C ALA A 227 22.69 1.25 -9.94
N ALA A 228 22.74 0.00 -10.37
CA ALA A 228 22.49 -0.40 -11.75
C ALA A 228 21.55 -1.59 -11.92
N GLN A 229 21.27 -2.36 -10.87
CA GLN A 229 20.59 -3.66 -10.98
C GLN A 229 19.74 -4.01 -9.76
N ALA A 230 18.77 -4.91 -9.94
CA ALA A 230 18.03 -5.57 -8.88
C ALA A 230 18.66 -6.96 -8.60
N GLU A 231 19.24 -7.14 -7.41
CA GLU A 231 19.81 -8.42 -6.97
C GLU A 231 18.73 -9.24 -6.23
N PRO A 232 18.26 -10.38 -6.77
CA PRO A 232 17.30 -11.24 -6.08
C PRO A 232 17.99 -11.96 -4.91
N LEU A 233 17.37 -11.96 -3.74
CA LEU A 233 17.95 -12.49 -2.50
C LEU A 233 17.42 -13.88 -2.13
N ALA A 234 16.22 -14.22 -2.55
CA ALA A 234 15.59 -15.52 -2.31
C ALA A 234 14.52 -15.81 -3.36
N SER A 235 14.04 -17.05 -3.40
CA SER A 235 12.94 -17.52 -4.25
C SER A 235 12.17 -18.59 -3.51
N LYS A 236 10.85 -18.71 -3.72
CA LYS A 236 9.91 -19.68 -3.12
C LYS A 236 9.73 -19.55 -1.60
N TYR A 237 10.80 -19.53 -0.87
CA TYR A 237 10.86 -19.29 0.57
C TYR A 237 11.71 -18.07 0.85
N LEU A 238 11.22 -17.14 1.68
CA LEU A 238 11.90 -15.88 1.95
C LEU A 238 12.46 -15.90 3.40
N PRO A 239 13.73 -16.29 3.58
CA PRO A 239 14.38 -16.25 4.89
C PRO A 239 14.32 -14.87 5.51
N LEU A 240 14.21 -14.75 6.83
CA LEU A 240 14.22 -13.47 7.54
C LEU A 240 15.45 -12.63 7.18
N SER A 241 16.60 -13.26 6.97
CA SER A 241 17.82 -12.60 6.52
C SER A 241 17.69 -11.98 5.13
N SER A 242 16.96 -12.62 4.21
CA SER A 242 16.69 -12.07 2.88
C SER A 242 15.71 -10.92 2.95
N LEU A 243 14.65 -11.04 3.75
CA LEU A 243 13.70 -9.94 3.99
C LEU A 243 14.40 -8.72 4.63
N ALA A 244 15.24 -8.95 5.65
CA ALA A 244 15.95 -7.86 6.35
C ALA A 244 17.00 -7.15 5.47
N ARG A 245 17.56 -7.84 4.46
CA ARG A 245 18.58 -7.28 3.56
C ARG A 245 18.00 -6.72 2.28
N SER A 246 16.73 -7.01 1.98
CA SER A 246 16.05 -6.48 0.79
C SER A 246 15.52 -5.06 1.05
N ASP A 247 15.55 -4.24 0.03
CA ASP A 247 14.95 -2.90 0.03
C ASP A 247 13.74 -2.80 -0.92
N GLY A 248 13.43 -3.90 -1.60
CA GLY A 248 12.29 -4.01 -2.51
C GLY A 248 11.97 -5.45 -2.88
N TRP A 249 10.97 -5.59 -3.72
CA TRP A 249 10.51 -6.87 -4.24
C TRP A 249 10.08 -6.76 -5.69
N ILE A 250 10.13 -7.87 -6.40
CA ILE A 250 9.58 -8.02 -7.75
C ILE A 250 8.51 -9.09 -7.77
N LEU A 251 7.62 -9.00 -8.74
CA LEU A 251 6.61 -10.01 -9.02
C LEU A 251 7.04 -10.83 -10.23
N VAL A 252 7.08 -12.16 -10.09
CA VAL A 252 7.04 -13.07 -11.22
C VAL A 252 5.58 -13.47 -11.44
N PRO A 253 4.98 -13.16 -12.60
CA PRO A 253 3.59 -13.54 -12.90
C PRO A 253 3.40 -15.05 -12.96
N ALA A 254 2.17 -15.52 -12.74
CA ALA A 254 1.85 -16.94 -12.69
C ALA A 254 1.99 -17.66 -14.05
N ASP A 255 1.98 -16.93 -15.15
CA ASP A 255 2.19 -17.44 -16.52
C ASP A 255 3.66 -17.42 -16.96
N SER A 256 4.59 -17.10 -16.05
CA SER A 256 6.04 -16.96 -16.33
C SER A 256 6.86 -18.03 -15.61
N GLU A 257 7.87 -18.57 -16.28
CA GLU A 257 8.91 -19.42 -15.66
C GLU A 257 9.99 -18.61 -14.92
N GLY A 258 9.83 -17.28 -14.82
CA GLY A 258 10.77 -16.36 -14.19
C GLY A 258 11.38 -15.37 -15.16
N TYR A 259 12.55 -14.83 -14.79
CA TYR A 259 13.26 -13.82 -15.57
C TYR A 259 14.73 -14.22 -15.78
N PRO A 260 15.29 -14.07 -16.98
CA PRO A 260 16.71 -14.24 -17.20
C PRO A 260 17.51 -13.09 -16.56
N ALA A 261 18.81 -13.29 -16.35
CA ALA A 261 19.71 -12.20 -15.98
C ALA A 261 19.66 -11.08 -17.04
N GLY A 262 19.70 -9.83 -16.59
CA GLY A 262 19.57 -8.64 -17.43
C GLY A 262 18.15 -8.26 -17.83
N ALA A 263 17.15 -9.08 -17.56
CA ALA A 263 15.75 -8.74 -17.86
C ALA A 263 15.31 -7.51 -17.06
N PRO A 264 14.58 -6.55 -17.66
CA PRO A 264 14.00 -5.43 -16.95
C PRO A 264 12.88 -5.92 -16.04
N VAL A 265 12.97 -5.60 -14.74
CA VAL A 265 11.97 -5.94 -13.74
C VAL A 265 11.49 -4.70 -13.00
N GLN A 266 10.24 -4.70 -12.58
CA GLN A 266 9.64 -3.61 -11.80
C GLN A 266 9.88 -3.85 -10.31
N VAL A 267 10.81 -3.11 -9.74
CA VAL A 267 11.13 -3.18 -8.31
C VAL A 267 10.20 -2.28 -7.53
N ARG A 268 9.45 -2.86 -6.61
CA ARG A 268 8.51 -2.18 -5.70
C ARG A 268 9.10 -2.11 -4.30
N SER A 269 8.76 -1.06 -3.55
CA SER A 269 9.19 -0.95 -2.15
C SER A 269 8.34 -1.81 -1.22
N TRP A 270 8.98 -2.27 -0.14
CA TRP A 270 8.27 -2.94 0.96
C TRP A 270 7.29 -2.00 1.67
N PRO A 271 6.38 -2.55 2.50
CA PRO A 271 5.53 -1.79 3.40
C PRO A 271 6.26 -0.80 4.29
#